data_3934b6857bb556b04c275b6402baf8f1
#
_entry.id   3934b6857bb556b04c275b6402baf8f1
#
_cell.length_a   1.000
_cell.length_b   1.000
_cell.length_c   1.000
_cell.angle_alpha   90.00
_cell.angle_beta   90.00
_cell.angle_gamma   90.00
#
_symmetry.space_group_name_H-M   'P 1'
#
loop_
_entity.id
_entity.type
_entity.pdbx_description
1 polymer ?
#
loop_
_entity_poly.entity_id
_entity_poly.type
_entity_poly.pdbx_seq_one_letter_code
_entity_poly.pdbx_strand_id
1 'polypeptide(L)' 'MKVGDLAEFVENPKYWGVVVGIQTFEYEVYWFYGDRSWIVKKKMVKKCP' A
#
# COMPACT_ATOMS: atom_id res chain seq x y z
N MET A 1 -4.15 -9.12 -0.13
CA MET A 1 -4.09 -8.28 1.09
C MET A 1 -5.48 -7.81 1.46
N LYS A 2 -5.65 -7.41 2.68
CA LYS A 2 -6.91 -6.89 3.19
C LYS A 2 -6.66 -5.58 3.91
N VAL A 3 -7.73 -4.83 4.15
CA VAL A 3 -7.65 -3.58 4.92
C VAL A 3 -7.02 -3.88 6.28
N GLY A 4 -6.05 -3.05 6.66
CA GLY A 4 -5.28 -3.21 7.88
C GLY A 4 -3.95 -3.92 7.70
N ASP A 5 -3.70 -4.55 6.55
CA ASP A 5 -2.41 -5.16 6.28
C ASP A 5 -1.36 -4.10 6.01
N LEU A 6 -0.12 -4.37 6.43
CA LEU A 6 1.00 -3.52 6.09
C LEU A 6 1.49 -3.88 4.69
N ALA A 7 1.77 -2.85 3.90
CA ALA A 7 2.21 -3.01 2.52
C ALA A 7 3.42 -2.16 2.25
N GLU A 8 4.30 -2.64 1.37
CA GLU A 8 5.45 -1.87 0.94
C GLU A 8 5.43 -1.69 -0.57
N PHE A 9 6.01 -0.59 -1.03
CA PHE A 9 6.12 -0.31 -2.45
C PHE A 9 7.22 -1.18 -3.05
N VAL A 10 6.87 -1.93 -4.09
CA VAL A 10 7.79 -2.92 -4.66
C VAL A 10 9.08 -2.26 -5.17
N GLU A 11 8.97 -1.10 -5.81
CA GLU A 11 10.11 -0.43 -6.40
C GLU A 11 10.97 0.32 -5.39
N ASN A 12 10.44 0.57 -4.20
CA ASN A 12 11.21 1.27 -3.17
C ASN A 12 10.68 0.85 -1.80
N PRO A 13 11.33 -0.13 -1.16
CA PRO A 13 10.87 -0.65 0.13
C PRO A 13 10.86 0.36 1.28
N LYS A 14 11.48 1.53 1.09
CA LYS A 14 11.36 2.59 2.08
C LYS A 14 9.94 3.10 2.20
N TYR A 15 9.13 2.97 1.14
CA TYR A 15 7.75 3.43 1.16
C TYR A 15 6.88 2.27 1.60
N TRP A 16 6.30 2.40 2.78
CA TRP A 16 5.39 1.40 3.30
C TRP A 16 4.28 2.09 4.08
N GLY A 17 3.21 1.36 4.26
CA GLY A 17 2.03 1.92 4.90
C GLY A 17 1.01 0.85 5.21
N VAL A 18 -0.23 1.27 5.40
CA VAL A 18 -1.32 0.36 5.72
C VAL A 18 -2.40 0.46 4.66
N VAL A 19 -2.92 -0.69 4.24
CA VAL A 19 -4.03 -0.75 3.29
C VAL A 19 -5.28 -0.23 3.97
N VAL A 20 -5.90 0.80 3.39
CA VAL A 20 -7.12 1.39 3.92
C VAL A 20 -8.32 1.21 3.00
N GLY A 21 -8.10 0.73 1.78
CA GLY A 21 -9.18 0.44 0.85
C GLY A 21 -8.74 -0.55 -0.21
N ILE A 22 -9.70 -1.27 -0.80
CA ILE A 22 -9.41 -2.27 -1.82
C ILE A 22 -10.38 -2.04 -2.97
N GLN A 23 -9.84 -1.99 -4.19
CA GLN A 23 -10.60 -1.88 -5.42
C GLN A 23 -10.20 -3.01 -6.35
N THR A 24 -10.85 -3.13 -7.51
CA THR A 24 -10.65 -4.27 -8.40
C THR A 24 -9.19 -4.46 -8.78
N PHE A 25 -8.52 -3.38 -9.17
CA PHE A 25 -7.13 -3.45 -9.66
C PHE A 25 -6.16 -2.65 -8.80
N GLU A 26 -6.64 -2.05 -7.71
CA GLU A 26 -5.86 -1.08 -6.96
C GLU A 26 -6.10 -1.25 -5.47
N TYR A 27 -5.11 -0.82 -4.69
CA TYR A 27 -5.26 -0.61 -3.26
C TYR A 27 -5.17 0.86 -2.95
N GLU A 28 -5.93 1.30 -1.96
CA GLU A 28 -5.68 2.59 -1.33
C GLU A 28 -4.82 2.31 -0.12
N VAL A 29 -3.66 2.98 -0.05
CA VAL A 29 -2.68 2.75 1.02
C VAL A 29 -2.40 4.09 1.69
N TYR A 30 -2.48 4.10 3.01
CA TYR A 30 -2.00 5.24 3.78
C TYR A 30 -0.49 5.07 3.97
N TRP A 31 0.26 5.94 3.34
CA TRP A 31 1.72 5.85 3.34
C TRP A 31 2.29 6.61 4.54
N PHE A 32 3.09 5.91 5.33
CA PHE A 32 3.74 6.55 6.48
C PHE A 32 4.77 7.58 6.05
N TYR A 33 5.40 7.33 4.91
CA TYR A 33 6.25 8.35 4.29
C TYR A 33 5.34 9.35 3.58
N GLY A 34 5.42 10.62 3.98
CA GLY A 34 4.59 11.66 3.39
C GLY A 34 3.23 11.83 4.06
N ASP A 35 2.84 10.91 4.93
CA ASP A 35 1.65 11.05 5.78
C ASP A 35 0.39 11.32 4.97
N ARG A 36 0.14 10.53 3.93
CA ARG A 36 -1.04 10.66 3.08
C ARG A 36 -1.44 9.32 2.50
N SER A 37 -2.70 9.20 2.08
CA SER A 37 -3.15 8.03 1.36
C SER A 37 -3.00 8.26 -0.15
N TRP A 38 -2.79 7.16 -0.87
CA TRP A 38 -2.61 7.18 -2.31
C TRP A 38 -3.11 5.87 -2.90
N ILE A 39 -3.68 5.94 -4.10
CA ILE A 39 -4.15 4.75 -4.79
C ILE A 39 -3.02 4.21 -5.66
N VAL A 40 -2.72 2.91 -5.51
CA VAL A 40 -1.65 2.27 -6.29
C VAL A 40 -2.16 0.96 -6.87
N LYS A 41 -1.62 0.56 -8.01
CA LYS A 41 -1.97 -0.72 -8.62
C LYS A 41 -1.52 -1.86 -7.73
N LYS A 42 -2.33 -2.92 -7.67
CA LYS A 42 -2.04 -4.05 -6.77
C LYS A 42 -0.65 -4.64 -7.00
N LYS A 43 -0.18 -4.68 -8.25
CA LYS A 43 1.13 -5.22 -8.57
C LYS A 43 2.29 -4.38 -8.08
N MET A 44 2.02 -3.13 -7.69
CA MET A 44 3.08 -2.20 -7.26
C MET A 44 3.35 -2.26 -5.77
N VAL A 45 2.57 -3.01 -5.03
CA VAL A 45 2.75 -3.17 -3.59
C VAL A 45 2.73 -4.64 -3.22
N LYS A 46 3.37 -4.96 -2.12
CA LYS A 46 3.35 -6.31 -1.57
C LYS A 46 3.18 -6.23 -0.07
N LYS A 47 2.68 -7.32 0.51
CA LYS A 47 2.49 -7.38 1.95
C LYS A 47 3.85 -7.41 2.66
N CYS A 48 3.99 -6.61 3.70
CA CYS A 48 5.20 -6.67 4.53
C CYS A 48 5.29 -8.02 5.24
N PRO A 49 6.49 -8.60 5.31
CA PRO A 49 6.67 -9.87 6.02
C PRO A 49 6.44 -9.73 7.52
#